data_0c2032d2d37218ad50bc84e90bfe2579
#
_entry.id   0c2032d2d37218ad50bc84e90bfe2579
#
_cell.length_a   1.000
_cell.length_b   1.000
_cell.length_c   1.000
_cell.angle_alpha   90.00
_cell.angle_beta   90.00
_cell.angle_gamma   90.00
#
_symmetry.space_group_name_H-M   'P 1'
#
loop_
_entity.id
_entity.type
_entity.pdbx_description
1 polymer ?
#
loop_
_entity_poly.entity_id
_entity_poly.type
_entity_poly.pdbx_seq_one_letter_code
_entity_poly.pdbx_strand_id
1 'polypeptide(L)'
;MWHLSRMRFFALLLLAAACAHAPSAPVAQKSIDAELDDFHDAAARADEESYFAHFAPDGVFLGTDATERWNVAAFRAYAHPYFARGKAWSFRAVRRAVTIRGDLAWFEENLETQNLGPARGTGVVALRNGRWLVEQYVLSITVPNDRFAAVRDLLKQPAR
;
A
#
# COMPACT_ATOMS: atom_id res chain seq x y z
N MET A 1 39.71 -4.97 -65.80
CA MET A 1 39.66 -4.17 -64.58
C MET A 1 38.17 -3.97 -64.18
N TRP A 2 37.71 -4.73 -63.25
CA TRP A 2 36.28 -4.69 -62.77
C TRP A 2 36.27 -4.13 -61.41
N HIS A 3 35.67 -2.94 -61.24
CA HIS A 3 35.39 -2.33 -59.94
C HIS A 3 34.07 -2.87 -59.39
N LEU A 4 34.12 -3.71 -58.37
CA LEU A 4 32.94 -4.09 -57.57
C LEU A 4 32.66 -2.98 -56.58
N SER A 5 31.56 -2.26 -56.80
CA SER A 5 30.97 -1.30 -55.86
C SER A 5 30.26 -2.07 -54.73
N ARG A 6 30.76 -1.94 -53.48
CA ARG A 6 30.15 -2.49 -52.27
C ARG A 6 29.05 -1.55 -51.80
N MET A 7 27.81 -1.90 -52.07
CA MET A 7 26.64 -1.25 -51.56
C MET A 7 26.44 -1.64 -50.08
N ARG A 8 26.71 -0.69 -49.16
CA ARG A 8 26.48 -0.86 -47.72
C ARG A 8 25.01 -0.58 -47.42
N PHE A 9 24.22 -1.62 -47.15
CA PHE A 9 22.89 -1.47 -46.57
C PHE A 9 23.00 -1.03 -45.11
N PHE A 10 22.66 0.20 -44.81
CA PHE A 10 22.42 0.66 -43.46
C PHE A 10 21.00 0.22 -43.05
N ALA A 11 20.91 -0.82 -42.23
CA ALA A 11 19.65 -1.19 -41.61
C ALA A 11 19.34 -0.17 -40.51
N LEU A 12 18.37 0.71 -40.73
CA LEU A 12 17.85 1.62 -39.74
C LEU A 12 16.96 0.81 -38.77
N LEU A 13 17.47 0.48 -37.55
CA LEU A 13 16.65 -0.07 -36.48
C LEU A 13 15.77 1.07 -35.92
N LEU A 14 14.50 1.08 -36.27
CA LEU A 14 13.48 1.90 -35.60
C LEU A 14 13.19 1.27 -34.24
N LEU A 15 13.77 1.84 -33.16
CA LEU A 15 13.32 1.58 -31.81
C LEU A 15 11.95 2.24 -31.64
N ALA A 16 10.88 1.47 -31.69
CA ALA A 16 9.56 1.90 -31.26
C ALA A 16 9.57 1.99 -29.73
N ALA A 17 9.77 3.18 -29.19
CA ALA A 17 9.51 3.45 -27.78
C ALA A 17 8.01 3.28 -27.52
N ALA A 18 7.61 2.16 -26.97
CA ALA A 18 6.26 1.96 -26.47
C ALA A 18 6.06 2.91 -25.27
N CYS A 19 5.44 4.06 -25.50
CA CYS A 19 4.94 4.90 -24.41
C CYS A 19 3.85 4.10 -23.69
N ALA A 20 4.19 3.51 -22.55
CA ALA A 20 3.20 2.95 -21.66
C ALA A 20 2.29 4.10 -21.19
N HIS A 21 1.07 4.16 -21.72
CA HIS A 21 0.07 5.12 -21.27
C HIS A 21 -0.34 4.73 -19.85
N ALA A 22 -0.31 5.70 -18.93
CA ALA A 22 -0.91 5.53 -17.61
C ALA A 22 -2.40 5.14 -17.77
N PRO A 23 -2.93 4.22 -16.95
CA PRO A 23 -4.32 3.80 -17.03
C PRO A 23 -5.25 5.01 -16.82
N SER A 24 -6.44 4.97 -17.43
CA SER A 24 -7.44 6.02 -17.19
C SER A 24 -7.85 6.06 -15.72
N ALA A 25 -8.23 7.23 -15.21
CA ALA A 25 -8.56 7.42 -13.80
C ALA A 25 -9.57 6.40 -13.23
N PRO A 26 -10.68 6.04 -13.92
CA PRO A 26 -11.59 4.99 -13.43
C PRO A 26 -10.96 3.59 -13.35
N VAL A 27 -10.07 3.25 -14.29
CA VAL A 27 -9.36 1.97 -14.29
C VAL A 27 -8.33 1.93 -13.17
N ALA A 28 -7.60 3.02 -12.96
CA ALA A 28 -6.64 3.15 -11.87
C ALA A 28 -7.33 3.08 -10.51
N GLN A 29 -8.46 3.77 -10.34
CA GLN A 29 -9.28 3.70 -9.10
C GLN A 29 -9.65 2.26 -8.77
N LYS A 30 -10.25 1.53 -9.72
CA LYS A 30 -10.65 0.14 -9.53
C LYS A 30 -9.46 -0.77 -9.18
N SER A 31 -8.30 -0.53 -9.80
CA SER A 31 -7.09 -1.31 -9.52
C SER A 31 -6.55 -1.03 -8.12
N ILE A 32 -6.58 0.24 -7.65
CA ILE A 32 -6.17 0.61 -6.31
C ILE A 32 -7.12 0.01 -5.26
N ASP A 33 -8.43 0.09 -5.51
CA ASP A 33 -9.42 -0.51 -4.61
C ASP A 33 -9.21 -2.01 -4.47
N ALA A 34 -9.00 -2.74 -5.57
CA ALA A 34 -8.72 -4.17 -5.55
C ALA A 34 -7.41 -4.52 -4.83
N GLU A 35 -6.35 -3.71 -5.02
CA GLU A 35 -5.06 -3.90 -4.33
C GLU A 35 -5.19 -3.73 -2.82
N LEU A 36 -5.93 -2.70 -2.36
CA LEU A 36 -6.14 -2.44 -0.94
C LEU A 36 -7.11 -3.45 -0.30
N ASP A 37 -8.09 -3.96 -1.05
CA ASP A 37 -8.97 -5.02 -0.56
C ASP A 37 -8.20 -6.32 -0.36
N ASP A 38 -7.37 -6.72 -1.35
CA ASP A 38 -6.54 -7.94 -1.22
C ASP A 38 -5.46 -7.79 -0.13
N PHE A 39 -4.91 -6.60 0.07
CA PHE A 39 -4.04 -6.29 1.20
C PHE A 39 -4.69 -6.62 2.55
N HIS A 40 -5.93 -6.19 2.79
CA HIS A 40 -6.67 -6.51 4.01
C HIS A 40 -7.06 -7.99 4.08
N ASP A 41 -7.48 -8.56 2.96
CA ASP A 41 -7.86 -9.97 2.88
C ASP A 41 -6.68 -10.91 3.12
N ALA A 42 -5.48 -10.58 2.65
CA ALA A 42 -4.28 -11.35 2.91
C ALA A 42 -3.97 -11.43 4.41
N ALA A 43 -4.11 -10.32 5.15
CA ALA A 43 -3.99 -10.32 6.60
C ALA A 43 -5.06 -11.19 7.28
N ALA A 44 -6.32 -11.07 6.84
CA ALA A 44 -7.44 -11.85 7.40
C ALA A 44 -7.27 -13.36 7.18
N ARG A 45 -6.65 -13.76 6.06
CA ARG A 45 -6.30 -15.17 5.75
C ARG A 45 -5.00 -15.62 6.42
N ALA A 46 -4.28 -14.73 7.09
CA ALA A 46 -2.93 -14.95 7.61
C ALA A 46 -1.92 -15.37 6.52
N ASP A 47 -2.09 -14.85 5.31
CA ASP A 47 -1.17 -15.05 4.18
C ASP A 47 -0.08 -13.97 4.22
N GLU A 48 1.00 -14.27 4.93
CA GLU A 48 2.12 -13.33 5.15
C GLU A 48 2.78 -12.91 3.83
N GLU A 49 3.01 -13.85 2.92
CA GLU A 49 3.70 -13.55 1.66
C GLU A 49 2.88 -12.60 0.80
N SER A 50 1.59 -12.89 0.62
CA SER A 50 0.68 -12.01 -0.13
C SER A 50 0.57 -10.65 0.54
N TYR A 51 0.42 -10.61 1.87
CA TYR A 51 0.31 -9.35 2.62
C TYR A 51 1.49 -8.41 2.37
N PHE A 52 2.71 -8.93 2.52
CA PHE A 52 3.92 -8.12 2.34
C PHE A 52 4.26 -7.85 0.87
N ALA A 53 3.72 -8.61 -0.07
CA ALA A 53 3.86 -8.33 -1.51
C ALA A 53 3.08 -7.09 -1.97
N HIS A 54 2.16 -6.57 -1.16
CA HIS A 54 1.46 -5.30 -1.42
C HIS A 54 2.31 -4.07 -1.14
N PHE A 55 3.37 -4.19 -0.33
CA PHE A 55 4.26 -3.07 -0.05
C PHE A 55 5.29 -2.85 -1.16
N ALA A 56 5.61 -1.59 -1.41
CA ALA A 56 6.83 -1.23 -2.11
C ALA A 56 8.05 -1.69 -1.28
N PRO A 57 9.19 -2.02 -1.91
CA PRO A 57 10.38 -2.49 -1.18
C PRO A 57 10.89 -1.52 -0.11
N ASP A 58 10.68 -0.22 -0.34
CA ASP A 58 11.02 0.90 0.53
C ASP A 58 9.81 1.46 1.30
N GLY A 59 8.69 0.73 1.27
CA GLY A 59 7.46 1.10 1.94
C GLY A 59 7.59 1.21 3.46
N VAL A 60 6.66 1.96 4.06
CA VAL A 60 6.63 2.24 5.50
C VAL A 60 5.25 1.96 6.07
N PHE A 61 5.21 1.29 7.20
CA PHE A 61 4.00 1.14 8.01
C PHE A 61 4.14 1.95 9.30
N LEU A 62 3.11 2.75 9.61
CA LEU A 62 2.95 3.44 10.87
C LEU A 62 1.77 2.83 11.61
N GLY A 63 2.05 2.24 12.78
CA GLY A 63 1.02 1.65 13.64
C GLY A 63 0.33 2.69 14.51
N THR A 64 -0.44 2.19 15.48
CA THR A 64 -1.23 3.04 16.39
C THR A 64 -0.43 3.65 17.53
N ASP A 65 0.75 3.12 17.84
CA ASP A 65 1.67 3.69 18.81
C ASP A 65 2.67 4.63 18.11
N ALA A 66 3.02 5.72 18.78
CA ALA A 66 3.93 6.74 18.22
C ALA A 66 5.33 6.21 17.90
N THR A 67 5.75 5.10 18.51
CA THR A 67 7.03 4.43 18.25
C THR A 67 6.97 3.44 17.08
N GLU A 68 5.78 3.12 16.62
CA GLU A 68 5.54 2.13 15.56
C GLU A 68 5.70 2.73 14.17
N ARG A 69 6.94 2.98 13.79
CA ARG A 69 7.33 3.35 12.42
C ARG A 69 8.31 2.32 11.88
N TRP A 70 7.84 1.44 11.02
CA TRP A 70 8.63 0.34 10.49
C TRP A 70 8.83 0.43 8.97
N ASN A 71 10.02 0.09 8.51
CA ASN A 71 10.20 -0.35 7.13
C ASN A 71 9.60 -1.76 6.96
N VAL A 72 9.48 -2.22 5.72
CA VAL A 72 8.84 -3.51 5.40
C VAL A 72 9.49 -4.68 6.16
N ALA A 73 10.83 -4.74 6.23
CA ALA A 73 11.53 -5.83 6.88
C ALA A 73 11.28 -5.86 8.40
N ALA A 74 11.32 -4.71 9.06
CA ALA A 74 11.03 -4.60 10.49
C ALA A 74 9.56 -4.89 10.79
N PHE A 75 8.63 -4.42 9.93
CA PHE A 75 7.21 -4.72 10.08
C PHE A 75 6.93 -6.21 9.88
N ARG A 76 7.55 -6.86 8.88
CA ARG A 76 7.42 -8.31 8.69
C ARG A 76 7.92 -9.08 9.91
N ALA A 77 9.06 -8.70 10.47
CA ALA A 77 9.59 -9.35 11.68
C ALA A 77 8.65 -9.22 12.89
N TYR A 78 8.05 -8.05 13.07
CA TYR A 78 7.02 -7.82 14.11
C TYR A 78 5.75 -8.65 13.86
N ALA A 79 5.28 -8.70 12.62
CA ALA A 79 4.02 -9.34 12.25
C ALA A 79 4.12 -10.88 12.16
N HIS A 80 5.30 -11.41 11.81
CA HIS A 80 5.52 -12.84 11.58
C HIS A 80 4.92 -13.76 12.66
N PRO A 81 5.08 -13.52 13.98
CA PRO A 81 4.48 -14.40 15.00
C PRO A 81 2.95 -14.48 14.95
N TYR A 82 2.28 -13.46 14.41
CA TYR A 82 0.82 -13.45 14.25
C TYR A 82 0.43 -14.27 13.03
N PHE A 83 1.08 -14.06 11.90
CA PHE A 83 0.85 -14.84 10.68
C PHE A 83 1.18 -16.32 10.86
N ALA A 84 2.30 -16.65 11.50
CA ALA A 84 2.74 -18.02 11.75
C ALA A 84 1.75 -18.84 12.60
N ARG A 85 0.93 -18.17 13.43
CA ARG A 85 -0.12 -18.82 14.19
C ARG A 85 -1.42 -18.98 13.40
N GLY A 86 -1.46 -18.61 12.11
CA GLY A 86 -2.65 -18.64 11.27
C GLY A 86 -3.72 -17.61 11.69
N LYS A 87 -3.34 -16.56 12.41
CA LYS A 87 -4.26 -15.59 12.98
C LYS A 87 -3.59 -14.21 13.08
N ALA A 88 -3.62 -13.46 11.98
CA ALA A 88 -3.19 -12.07 11.99
C ALA A 88 -4.34 -11.14 12.40
N TRP A 89 -4.58 -10.05 11.72
CA TRP A 89 -5.67 -9.12 11.99
C TRP A 89 -6.69 -9.12 10.85
N SER A 90 -7.89 -8.70 11.15
CA SER A 90 -8.94 -8.56 10.16
C SER A 90 -9.45 -7.11 10.18
N PHE A 91 -9.29 -6.43 9.04
CA PHE A 91 -9.80 -5.10 8.79
C PHE A 91 -10.70 -5.13 7.56
N ARG A 92 -11.78 -4.37 7.61
CA ARG A 92 -12.69 -4.22 6.48
C ARG A 92 -12.93 -2.74 6.22
N ALA A 93 -12.56 -2.28 5.04
CA ALA A 93 -12.88 -0.92 4.61
C ALA A 93 -14.39 -0.79 4.37
N VAL A 94 -15.06 0.06 5.16
CA VAL A 94 -16.48 0.37 4.99
C VAL A 94 -16.71 1.60 4.12
N ARG A 95 -15.68 2.41 3.95
CA ARG A 95 -15.63 3.56 3.06
C ARG A 95 -14.17 3.81 2.69
N ARG A 96 -13.93 4.08 1.42
CA ARG A 96 -12.60 4.50 0.92
C ARG A 96 -12.77 5.70 -0.02
N ALA A 97 -11.83 6.62 0.05
CA ALA A 97 -11.65 7.68 -0.93
C ALA A 97 -10.21 7.65 -1.43
N VAL A 98 -10.03 7.81 -2.75
CA VAL A 98 -8.72 7.77 -3.39
C VAL A 98 -8.57 9.01 -4.26
N THR A 99 -7.42 9.65 -4.21
CA THR A 99 -7.05 10.75 -5.10
C THR A 99 -5.81 10.38 -5.89
N ILE A 100 -5.91 10.39 -7.22
CA ILE A 100 -4.86 9.92 -8.13
C ILE A 100 -4.16 11.11 -8.79
N ARG A 101 -2.82 11.05 -8.85
CA ARG A 101 -1.96 12.02 -9.55
C ARG A 101 -0.83 11.30 -10.28
N GLY A 102 -1.06 11.00 -11.56
CA GLY A 102 -0.11 10.22 -12.36
C GLY A 102 0.09 8.82 -11.77
N ASP A 103 1.32 8.50 -11.44
CA ASP A 103 1.73 7.21 -10.88
C ASP A 103 1.67 7.16 -9.34
N LEU A 104 1.14 8.20 -8.70
CA LEU A 104 0.91 8.26 -7.26
C LEU A 104 -0.56 8.43 -6.97
N ALA A 105 -1.01 7.82 -5.88
CA ALA A 105 -2.30 8.08 -5.30
C ALA A 105 -2.20 8.05 -3.77
N TRP A 106 -3.03 8.85 -3.12
CA TRP A 106 -3.26 8.75 -1.69
C TRP A 106 -4.69 8.34 -1.42
N PHE A 107 -4.87 7.66 -0.33
CA PHE A 107 -6.17 7.15 0.06
C PHE A 107 -6.44 7.37 1.55
N GLU A 108 -7.70 7.35 1.90
CA GLU A 108 -8.22 7.24 3.24
C GLU A 108 -9.34 6.22 3.28
N GLU A 109 -9.40 5.45 4.35
CA GLU A 109 -10.44 4.45 4.53
C GLU A 109 -10.90 4.38 5.99
N ASN A 110 -12.22 4.27 6.17
CA ASN A 110 -12.79 3.95 7.47
C ASN A 110 -12.81 2.43 7.61
N LEU A 111 -12.26 1.94 8.72
CA LEU A 111 -12.08 0.52 8.96
C LEU A 111 -12.97 0.04 10.10
N GLU A 112 -13.65 -1.07 9.87
CA GLU A 112 -14.09 -1.98 10.93
C GLU A 112 -12.93 -2.92 11.24
N THR A 113 -12.63 -3.08 12.52
CA THR A 113 -11.52 -3.89 12.99
C THR A 113 -11.98 -4.89 14.03
N GLN A 114 -11.28 -6.01 14.12
CA GLN A 114 -11.61 -7.07 15.06
C GLN A 114 -11.41 -6.62 16.52
N ASN A 115 -10.34 -5.87 16.82
CA ASN A 115 -9.91 -5.62 18.19
C ASN A 115 -9.66 -4.14 18.54
N LEU A 116 -9.62 -3.24 17.53
CA LEU A 116 -9.25 -1.83 17.75
C LEU A 116 -10.48 -0.90 17.84
N GLY A 117 -11.68 -1.43 17.56
CA GLY A 117 -12.85 -0.59 17.35
C GLY A 117 -12.77 0.20 16.04
N PRO A 118 -13.45 1.35 15.93
CA PRO A 118 -13.41 2.18 14.74
C PRO A 118 -11.99 2.70 14.47
N ALA A 119 -11.48 2.47 13.26
CA ALA A 119 -10.14 2.89 12.88
C ALA A 119 -10.14 3.57 11.52
N ARG A 120 -9.01 4.17 11.17
CA ARG A 120 -8.76 4.78 9.88
C ARG A 120 -7.44 4.27 9.34
N GLY A 121 -7.46 3.79 8.11
CA GLY A 121 -6.29 3.60 7.28
C GLY A 121 -6.10 4.83 6.38
N THR A 122 -4.88 5.32 6.28
CA THR A 122 -4.50 6.32 5.27
C THR A 122 -3.17 5.92 4.67
N GLY A 123 -2.93 6.28 3.43
CA GLY A 123 -1.66 5.92 2.84
C GLY A 123 -1.43 6.50 1.46
N VAL A 124 -0.29 6.12 0.94
CA VAL A 124 0.15 6.42 -0.42
C VAL A 124 0.43 5.12 -1.13
N VAL A 125 -0.06 5.02 -2.37
CA VAL A 125 0.30 3.94 -3.29
C VAL A 125 0.96 4.53 -4.53
N ALA A 126 1.93 3.80 -5.09
CA ALA A 126 2.58 4.15 -6.34
C ALA A 126 2.42 3.03 -7.38
N LEU A 127 2.25 3.43 -8.64
CA LEU A 127 2.22 2.50 -9.76
C LEU A 127 3.67 2.11 -10.12
N ARG A 128 4.06 0.88 -9.82
CA ARG A 128 5.39 0.34 -10.10
C ARG A 128 5.26 -0.92 -10.95
N ASN A 129 5.84 -0.89 -12.14
CA ASN A 129 5.81 -2.03 -13.08
C ASN A 129 4.38 -2.55 -13.37
N GLY A 130 3.42 -1.63 -13.48
CA GLY A 130 2.02 -1.97 -13.79
C GLY A 130 1.17 -2.42 -12.60
N ARG A 131 1.71 -2.42 -11.38
CA ARG A 131 0.99 -2.74 -10.14
C ARG A 131 1.06 -1.57 -9.15
N TRP A 132 -0.04 -1.28 -8.48
CA TRP A 132 -0.07 -0.33 -7.38
C TRP A 132 0.51 -0.98 -6.11
N LEU A 133 1.50 -0.34 -5.51
CA LEU A 133 2.15 -0.83 -4.29
C LEU A 133 2.04 0.23 -3.19
N VAL A 134 1.92 -0.22 -1.95
CA VAL A 134 1.83 0.63 -0.77
C VAL A 134 3.22 1.20 -0.44
N GLU A 135 3.37 2.51 -0.60
CA GLU A 135 4.56 3.27 -0.20
C GLU A 135 4.50 3.65 1.28
N GLN A 136 3.33 3.98 1.75
CA GLN A 136 3.08 4.30 3.15
C GLN A 136 1.67 3.87 3.53
N TYR A 137 1.56 3.23 4.69
CA TYR A 137 0.29 2.99 5.35
C TYR A 137 0.33 3.50 6.78
N VAL A 138 -0.69 4.22 7.20
CA VAL A 138 -0.88 4.73 8.56
C VAL A 138 -2.17 4.17 9.12
N LEU A 139 -2.09 3.45 10.23
CA LEU A 139 -3.23 2.97 10.99
C LEU A 139 -3.48 3.88 12.19
N SER A 140 -4.72 4.33 12.38
CA SER A 140 -5.10 5.19 13.49
C SER A 140 -6.43 4.74 14.09
N ILE A 141 -6.54 4.77 15.41
CA ILE A 141 -7.82 4.63 16.10
C ILE A 141 -8.56 5.96 16.00
N THR A 142 -9.84 5.92 15.63
CA THR A 142 -10.67 7.12 15.58
C THR A 142 -11.41 7.35 16.91
N VAL A 143 -11.25 8.55 17.47
CA VAL A 143 -11.89 8.92 18.74
C VAL A 143 -12.99 9.93 18.46
N PRO A 144 -14.25 9.68 18.85
CA PRO A 144 -15.32 10.67 18.79
C PRO A 144 -14.99 11.93 19.61
N ASN A 145 -15.36 13.10 19.09
CA ASN A 145 -15.01 14.37 19.70
C ASN A 145 -15.51 14.50 21.16
N ASP A 146 -16.68 13.96 21.48
CA ASP A 146 -17.24 13.95 22.83
C ASP A 146 -16.48 13.04 23.83
N ARG A 147 -15.61 12.14 23.31
CA ARG A 147 -14.76 11.24 24.11
C ARG A 147 -13.31 11.71 24.21
N PHE A 148 -12.94 12.73 23.45
CA PHE A 148 -11.53 13.16 23.34
C PHE A 148 -10.92 13.55 24.70
N ALA A 149 -11.66 14.26 25.57
CA ALA A 149 -11.17 14.64 26.89
C ALA A 149 -10.84 13.42 27.77
N ALA A 150 -11.69 12.41 27.77
CA ALA A 150 -11.49 11.18 28.56
C ALA A 150 -10.26 10.39 28.06
N VAL A 151 -10.11 10.26 26.75
CA VAL A 151 -8.93 9.58 26.16
C VAL A 151 -7.64 10.35 26.47
N ARG A 152 -7.63 11.67 26.30
CA ARG A 152 -6.49 12.51 26.63
C ARG A 152 -6.07 12.35 28.10
N ASP A 153 -7.02 12.29 29.02
CA ASP A 153 -6.75 12.19 30.45
C ASP A 153 -6.28 10.78 30.84
N LEU A 154 -6.74 9.75 30.12
CA LEU A 154 -6.23 8.39 30.25
C LEU A 154 -4.77 8.29 29.81
N LEU A 155 -4.39 8.92 28.69
CA LEU A 155 -3.03 8.90 28.14
C LEU A 155 -2.00 9.64 29.02
N LYS A 156 -2.45 10.49 29.98
CA LYS A 156 -1.55 11.13 30.96
C LYS A 156 -1.21 10.23 32.16
N GLN A 157 -1.93 9.12 32.32
CA GLN A 157 -1.66 8.18 33.41
C GLN A 157 -0.41 7.35 33.06
N PRO A 158 0.43 7.01 34.04
CA PRO A 158 1.57 6.14 33.80
C PRO A 158 1.08 4.78 33.30
N ALA A 159 1.84 4.19 32.37
CA ALA A 159 1.59 2.82 31.92
C ALA A 159 1.63 1.86 33.11
N ARG A 160 0.68 0.93 33.16
CA ARG A 160 0.59 -0.10 34.22
C ARG A 160 1.52 -1.27 33.90
#